data_5bfc57de130cbb27a8a4c7369a0fd20e
#
_entry.id   5bfc57de130cbb27a8a4c7369a0fd20e
#
_cell.length_a   1.000
_cell.length_b   1.000
_cell.length_c   1.000
_cell.angle_alpha   90.00
_cell.angle_beta   90.00
_cell.angle_gamma   90.00
#
_symmetry.space_group_name_H-M   'P 1'
#
loop_
_entity.id
_entity.type
_entity.pdbx_description
1 polymer ?
#
loop_
_entity_poly.entity_id
_entity_poly.type
_entity_poly.pdbx_seq_one_letter_code
_entity_poly.pdbx_strand_id
1 'polypeptide(L)'
;MISQKGESYPASITSSLNNIFAHHGVLGGSVVTIDKNGYHSFYYGDAFPDSIPFTDSTFLRIASISKMFTGMALLQMVEEAKIDLDQDVNTYLNFTLVNPSYPNIPITLRMLLNHTSTLQDSRSILTMAKRTIFRDSLNPNHSIPDFSELFINGNSHFLPRTIKTEKGKISKVIPGSYFHYTNLNFVIIAHIIERIEQQPFHVVIKKRLLDRYAIPGGFIVQEIPEQGTLSPQYLLKGNTWIPEADAYTVPYDSIFTSIKDYVPGRNVLRFSPQAGLRVSSMGLARFFRSFLSDSKMSTIKTMMFKSSWKAKSDNNSHQFDNLFKEWGLACHIISEKQESFAEDFPWIGHIGRANGAFTMMYMSPSARKGIVIFINGKRKQSKGSIGFESIEKDIMNVIFNKHWRKE
;
A
#
# COMPACT_ATOMS: atom_id res chain seq x y z
N MET A 1 -28.16 2.03 13.51
CA MET A 1 -27.11 2.77 12.78
C MET A 1 -25.84 2.75 13.63
N ILE A 2 -24.79 2.10 13.18
CA ILE A 2 -23.50 2.09 13.90
C ILE A 2 -22.89 3.48 13.74
N SER A 3 -22.41 4.07 14.85
CA SER A 3 -21.79 5.39 14.85
C SER A 3 -20.74 5.51 13.75
N GLN A 4 -20.78 6.59 12.97
CA GLN A 4 -19.76 6.88 11.96
C GLN A 4 -18.47 7.44 12.57
N LYS A 5 -18.49 7.87 13.83
CA LYS A 5 -17.32 8.32 14.59
C LYS A 5 -16.79 7.15 15.42
N GLY A 6 -15.47 7.03 15.52
CA GLY A 6 -14.85 6.08 16.43
C GLY A 6 -15.11 6.47 17.89
N GLU A 7 -15.37 5.49 18.72
CA GLU A 7 -15.34 5.68 20.16
C GLU A 7 -13.89 5.75 20.64
N SER A 8 -13.64 6.53 21.68
CA SER A 8 -12.31 6.54 22.31
C SER A 8 -12.07 5.22 23.04
N TYR A 9 -10.84 4.74 23.01
CA TYR A 9 -10.47 3.59 23.84
C TYR A 9 -10.63 3.89 25.34
N PRO A 10 -10.89 2.85 26.18
CA PRO A 10 -10.82 2.97 27.62
C PRO A 10 -9.50 3.63 28.10
N ALA A 11 -9.54 4.36 29.20
CA ALA A 11 -8.40 5.14 29.70
C ALA A 11 -7.11 4.30 29.86
N SER A 12 -7.22 3.04 30.29
CA SER A 12 -6.06 2.13 30.45
C SER A 12 -5.38 1.78 29.11
N ILE A 13 -6.15 1.64 28.03
CA ILE A 13 -5.64 1.38 26.68
C ILE A 13 -5.04 2.64 26.13
N THR A 14 -5.76 3.77 26.22
CA THR A 14 -5.28 5.10 25.80
C THR A 14 -3.94 5.44 26.44
N SER A 15 -3.79 5.22 27.76
CA SER A 15 -2.52 5.44 28.49
C SER A 15 -1.41 4.53 27.96
N SER A 16 -1.72 3.24 27.69
CA SER A 16 -0.74 2.31 27.13
C SER A 16 -0.27 2.74 25.73
N LEU A 17 -1.19 3.18 24.86
CA LEU A 17 -0.87 3.67 23.51
C LEU A 17 -0.06 4.96 23.58
N ASN A 18 -0.41 5.91 24.45
CA ASN A 18 0.38 7.13 24.68
C ASN A 18 1.83 6.80 25.04
N ASN A 19 2.05 5.88 25.99
CA ASN A 19 3.39 5.47 26.41
C ASN A 19 4.18 4.81 25.26
N ILE A 20 3.53 3.98 24.44
CA ILE A 20 4.16 3.35 23.26
C ILE A 20 4.61 4.42 22.26
N PHE A 21 3.70 5.34 21.88
CA PHE A 21 4.01 6.38 20.90
C PHE A 21 5.13 7.29 21.40
N ALA A 22 5.08 7.71 22.66
CA ALA A 22 6.14 8.50 23.29
C ALA A 22 7.48 7.74 23.33
N HIS A 23 7.49 6.47 23.73
CA HIS A 23 8.70 5.64 23.81
C HIS A 23 9.39 5.50 22.44
N HIS A 24 8.62 5.34 21.37
CA HIS A 24 9.15 5.24 20.00
C HIS A 24 9.45 6.62 19.37
N GLY A 25 9.15 7.72 20.07
CA GLY A 25 9.37 9.08 19.61
C GLY A 25 8.58 9.37 18.33
N VAL A 26 7.30 8.99 18.31
CA VAL A 26 6.39 9.26 17.20
C VAL A 26 6.08 10.76 17.15
N LEU A 27 6.09 11.37 15.96
CA LEU A 27 5.66 12.75 15.75
C LEU A 27 4.14 12.84 15.86
N GLY A 28 3.44 12.08 15.02
CA GLY A 28 1.99 12.02 15.01
C GLY A 28 1.51 10.70 14.42
N GLY A 29 0.30 10.30 14.82
CA GLY A 29 -0.28 9.08 14.30
C GLY A 29 -1.60 8.68 14.95
N SER A 30 -2.09 7.53 14.56
CA SER A 30 -3.37 7.00 15.03
C SER A 30 -3.41 5.47 15.06
N VAL A 31 -4.27 4.95 15.92
CA VAL A 31 -4.69 3.54 15.94
C VAL A 31 -6.21 3.50 15.85
N VAL A 32 -6.73 2.79 14.84
CA VAL A 32 -8.17 2.57 14.68
C VAL A 32 -8.42 1.07 14.64
N THR A 33 -9.31 0.57 15.51
CA THR A 33 -9.78 -0.81 15.46
C THR A 33 -11.22 -0.89 14.97
N ILE A 34 -11.54 -2.02 14.38
CA ILE A 34 -12.85 -2.40 13.87
C ILE A 34 -13.24 -3.69 14.57
N ASP A 35 -14.44 -3.78 15.08
CA ASP A 35 -15.05 -5.00 15.58
C ASP A 35 -16.57 -5.02 15.32
N LYS A 36 -17.28 -6.00 15.92
CA LYS A 36 -18.74 -6.12 15.77
C LYS A 36 -19.50 -4.90 16.28
N ASN A 37 -18.96 -4.19 17.29
CA ASN A 37 -19.60 -3.06 17.96
C ASN A 37 -19.39 -1.73 17.20
N GLY A 38 -18.30 -1.60 16.43
CA GLY A 38 -18.03 -0.37 15.69
C GLY A 38 -16.56 -0.10 15.46
N TYR A 39 -16.15 1.12 15.77
CA TYR A 39 -14.79 1.61 15.63
C TYR A 39 -14.33 2.17 16.97
N HIS A 40 -13.10 1.83 17.37
CA HIS A 40 -12.40 2.55 18.42
C HIS A 40 -11.19 3.26 17.81
N SER A 41 -10.91 4.47 18.27
CA SER A 41 -9.85 5.31 17.70
C SER A 41 -9.02 5.98 18.77
N PHE A 42 -7.74 6.14 18.45
CA PHE A 42 -6.74 6.86 19.22
C PHE A 42 -5.93 7.73 18.27
N TYR A 43 -5.72 8.99 18.64
CA TYR A 43 -4.92 9.95 17.90
C TYR A 43 -3.85 10.52 18.82
N TYR A 44 -2.64 10.73 18.30
CA TYR A 44 -1.47 11.16 19.05
C TYR A 44 -0.64 12.19 18.27
N GLY A 45 -0.12 13.19 18.96
CA GLY A 45 0.86 14.15 18.44
C GLY A 45 0.36 14.99 17.29
N ASP A 46 1.25 15.31 16.36
CA ASP A 46 1.04 16.36 15.37
C ASP A 46 1.03 15.84 13.93
N ALA A 47 0.12 16.36 13.12
CA ALA A 47 0.13 16.26 11.67
C ALA A 47 1.23 17.18 11.07
N PHE A 48 1.41 18.35 11.68
CA PHE A 48 2.52 19.27 11.43
C PHE A 48 3.20 19.61 12.75
N PRO A 49 4.53 19.50 12.85
CA PRO A 49 5.24 19.74 14.11
C PRO A 49 4.84 21.05 14.76
N ASP A 50 4.53 21.01 16.05
CA ASP A 50 4.24 22.15 16.93
C ASP A 50 3.08 23.06 16.45
N SER A 51 2.20 22.60 15.55
CA SER A 51 1.17 23.47 14.98
C SER A 51 -0.21 22.83 14.78
N ILE A 52 -0.30 21.68 14.12
CA ILE A 52 -1.58 21.05 13.77
C ILE A 52 -1.63 19.63 14.35
N PRO A 53 -2.60 19.33 15.24
CA PRO A 53 -2.70 18.01 15.83
C PRO A 53 -3.10 16.94 14.81
N PHE A 54 -2.70 15.70 15.07
CA PHE A 54 -3.14 14.53 14.32
C PHE A 54 -4.55 14.12 14.77
N THR A 55 -5.52 14.06 13.85
CA THR A 55 -6.94 13.82 14.14
C THR A 55 -7.55 12.81 13.17
N ASP A 56 -8.86 12.53 13.31
CA ASP A 56 -9.65 11.71 12.36
C ASP A 56 -9.75 12.33 10.96
N SER A 57 -9.55 13.63 10.84
CA SER A 57 -9.51 14.40 9.59
C SER A 57 -8.10 14.51 9.01
N THR A 58 -7.10 13.85 9.62
CA THR A 58 -5.72 13.84 9.10
C THR A 58 -5.59 12.77 8.02
N PHE A 59 -5.30 13.21 6.81
CA PHE A 59 -4.98 12.37 5.66
C PHE A 59 -3.49 12.12 5.61
N LEU A 60 -3.12 10.90 5.27
CA LEU A 60 -1.73 10.48 5.08
C LEU A 60 -1.62 9.64 3.82
N ARG A 61 -0.50 9.76 3.12
CA ARG A 61 -0.13 8.81 2.06
C ARG A 61 0.10 7.44 2.68
N ILE A 62 -0.74 6.45 2.32
CA ILE A 62 -0.75 5.13 2.99
C ILE A 62 0.29 4.15 2.45
N ALA A 63 1.23 4.64 1.64
CA ALA A 63 2.30 3.84 1.04
C ALA A 63 1.75 2.54 0.43
N SER A 64 2.41 1.41 0.67
CA SER A 64 2.11 0.15 -0.04
C SER A 64 0.74 -0.47 0.23
N ILE A 65 -0.03 0.00 1.18
CA ILE A 65 -1.46 -0.36 1.31
C ILE A 65 -2.23 0.04 0.03
N SER A 66 -1.77 1.06 -0.70
CA SER A 66 -2.33 1.49 -2.01
C SER A 66 -2.40 0.34 -3.02
N LYS A 67 -1.49 -0.63 -2.94
CA LYS A 67 -1.47 -1.80 -3.82
C LYS A 67 -2.75 -2.64 -3.73
N MET A 68 -3.35 -2.70 -2.54
CA MET A 68 -4.61 -3.42 -2.37
C MET A 68 -5.73 -2.77 -3.20
N PHE A 69 -5.78 -1.44 -3.26
CA PHE A 69 -6.76 -0.69 -4.07
C PHE A 69 -6.51 -0.89 -5.56
N THR A 70 -5.27 -0.81 -6.00
CA THR A 70 -4.89 -1.10 -7.39
C THR A 70 -5.29 -2.53 -7.78
N GLY A 71 -5.02 -3.51 -6.90
CA GLY A 71 -5.42 -4.90 -7.12
C GLY A 71 -6.93 -5.09 -7.15
N MET A 72 -7.68 -4.49 -6.22
CA MET A 72 -9.14 -4.56 -6.21
C MET A 72 -9.77 -4.01 -7.49
N ALA A 73 -9.28 -2.89 -8.00
CA ALA A 73 -9.78 -2.33 -9.26
C ALA A 73 -9.50 -3.26 -10.45
N LEU A 74 -8.30 -3.85 -10.52
CA LEU A 74 -7.98 -4.85 -11.54
C LEU A 74 -8.88 -6.08 -11.44
N LEU A 75 -9.11 -6.60 -10.22
CA LEU A 75 -9.95 -7.79 -10.01
C LEU A 75 -11.42 -7.53 -10.35
N GLN A 76 -11.94 -6.31 -10.22
CA GLN A 76 -13.26 -5.96 -10.76
C GLN A 76 -13.29 -6.06 -12.29
N MET A 77 -12.23 -5.67 -12.97
CA MET A 77 -12.14 -5.81 -14.44
C MET A 77 -12.05 -7.28 -14.87
N VAL A 78 -11.45 -8.13 -14.04
CA VAL A 78 -11.48 -9.60 -14.24
C VAL A 78 -12.92 -10.13 -14.09
N GLU A 79 -13.63 -9.72 -13.04
CA GLU A 79 -15.05 -10.10 -12.84
C GLU A 79 -15.94 -9.61 -13.99
N GLU A 80 -15.63 -8.44 -14.58
CA GLU A 80 -16.30 -7.88 -15.75
C GLU A 80 -15.89 -8.58 -17.08
N ALA A 81 -15.05 -9.60 -17.04
CA ALA A 81 -14.48 -10.30 -18.21
C ALA A 81 -13.74 -9.38 -19.21
N LYS A 82 -13.25 -8.22 -18.78
CA LYS A 82 -12.44 -7.30 -19.61
C LYS A 82 -11.00 -7.78 -19.75
N ILE A 83 -10.52 -8.52 -18.78
CA ILE A 83 -9.15 -9.05 -18.68
C ILE A 83 -9.13 -10.43 -18.05
N ASP A 84 -8.09 -11.20 -18.35
CA ASP A 84 -7.84 -12.52 -17.76
C ASP A 84 -6.57 -12.47 -16.90
N LEU A 85 -6.64 -13.04 -15.69
CA LEU A 85 -5.52 -13.10 -14.74
C LEU A 85 -4.33 -13.89 -15.27
N ASP A 86 -4.57 -14.88 -16.09
CA ASP A 86 -3.57 -15.85 -16.54
C ASP A 86 -3.13 -15.64 -17.99
N GLN A 87 -3.70 -14.64 -18.66
CA GLN A 87 -3.28 -14.19 -20.00
C GLN A 87 -1.92 -13.48 -19.92
N ASP A 88 -1.11 -13.60 -20.98
CA ASP A 88 0.13 -12.82 -21.16
C ASP A 88 -0.18 -11.32 -21.11
N VAL A 89 0.49 -10.59 -20.21
CA VAL A 89 0.29 -9.14 -20.05
C VAL A 89 0.59 -8.35 -21.33
N ASN A 90 1.39 -8.90 -22.26
CA ASN A 90 1.67 -8.28 -23.54
C ASN A 90 0.41 -8.08 -24.40
N THR A 91 -0.65 -8.83 -24.14
CA THR A 91 -1.98 -8.62 -24.75
C THR A 91 -2.57 -7.26 -24.39
N TYR A 92 -2.22 -6.72 -23.21
CA TYR A 92 -2.78 -5.48 -22.67
C TYR A 92 -1.80 -4.29 -22.74
N LEU A 93 -0.50 -4.56 -22.95
CA LEU A 93 0.56 -3.54 -22.98
C LEU A 93 0.75 -2.95 -24.40
N ASN A 94 1.37 -1.78 -24.49
CA ASN A 94 1.85 -1.16 -25.73
C ASN A 94 3.37 -1.27 -25.89
N PHE A 95 4.01 -2.09 -25.06
CA PHE A 95 5.43 -2.45 -25.12
C PHE A 95 5.59 -3.93 -24.78
N THR A 96 6.76 -4.50 -25.08
CA THR A 96 7.03 -5.91 -24.84
C THR A 96 7.66 -6.10 -23.46
N LEU A 97 7.05 -6.97 -22.64
CA LEU A 97 7.53 -7.37 -21.32
C LEU A 97 7.83 -8.88 -21.32
N VAL A 98 9.09 -9.24 -21.50
CA VAL A 98 9.53 -10.63 -21.55
C VAL A 98 10.78 -10.80 -20.68
N ASN A 99 10.77 -11.81 -19.79
CA ASN A 99 11.96 -12.15 -19.03
C ASN A 99 12.99 -12.81 -19.96
N PRO A 100 14.18 -12.21 -20.15
CA PRO A 100 15.18 -12.72 -21.11
C PRO A 100 15.79 -14.06 -20.67
N SER A 101 15.72 -14.39 -19.39
CA SER A 101 16.17 -15.68 -18.87
C SER A 101 15.13 -16.79 -19.10
N TYR A 102 13.86 -16.42 -19.34
CA TYR A 102 12.73 -17.33 -19.53
C TYR A 102 11.78 -16.82 -20.64
N PRO A 103 12.26 -16.69 -21.89
CA PRO A 103 11.49 -16.02 -22.96
C PRO A 103 10.18 -16.73 -23.33
N ASN A 104 10.08 -18.03 -23.02
CA ASN A 104 8.90 -18.84 -23.30
C ASN A 104 7.90 -18.90 -22.14
N ILE A 105 8.17 -18.24 -21.02
CA ILE A 105 7.23 -18.15 -19.88
C ILE A 105 6.60 -16.76 -19.90
N PRO A 106 5.29 -16.66 -20.26
CA PRO A 106 4.60 -15.37 -20.26
C PRO A 106 4.51 -14.81 -18.83
N ILE A 107 4.62 -13.50 -18.72
CA ILE A 107 4.30 -12.80 -17.47
C ILE A 107 2.80 -12.55 -17.45
N THR A 108 2.13 -12.93 -16.36
CA THR A 108 0.67 -12.80 -16.22
C THR A 108 0.28 -11.77 -15.15
N LEU A 109 -0.96 -11.30 -15.19
CA LEU A 109 -1.49 -10.40 -14.16
C LEU A 109 -1.47 -11.03 -12.76
N ARG A 110 -1.71 -12.33 -12.67
CA ARG A 110 -1.57 -13.10 -11.41
C ARG A 110 -0.16 -13.01 -10.86
N MET A 111 0.86 -13.14 -11.69
CA MET A 111 2.26 -13.03 -11.26
C MET A 111 2.62 -11.61 -10.82
N LEU A 112 2.02 -10.60 -11.41
CA LEU A 112 2.19 -9.21 -10.95
C LEU A 112 1.53 -8.99 -9.58
N LEU A 113 0.28 -9.46 -9.39
CA LEU A 113 -0.48 -9.29 -8.16
C LEU A 113 0.11 -10.04 -6.96
N ASN A 114 0.73 -11.20 -7.20
CA ASN A 114 1.32 -12.02 -6.14
C ASN A 114 2.85 -11.93 -6.04
N HIS A 115 3.45 -10.97 -6.74
CA HIS A 115 4.89 -10.72 -6.72
C HIS A 115 5.78 -11.91 -7.17
N THR A 116 5.29 -12.73 -8.10
CA THR A 116 6.08 -13.83 -8.67
C THR A 116 6.49 -13.59 -10.14
N SER A 117 6.38 -12.37 -10.64
CA SER A 117 6.76 -11.97 -12.00
C SER A 117 8.27 -12.00 -12.28
N THR A 118 9.10 -12.11 -11.24
CA THR A 118 10.55 -11.93 -11.29
C THR A 118 11.04 -10.53 -11.67
N LEU A 119 10.15 -9.54 -11.75
CA LEU A 119 10.50 -8.13 -11.90
C LEU A 119 11.16 -7.58 -10.63
N GLN A 120 11.95 -6.52 -10.78
CA GLN A 120 12.58 -5.79 -9.68
C GLN A 120 12.53 -4.28 -9.91
N ASP A 121 12.59 -3.51 -8.82
CA ASP A 121 12.70 -2.06 -8.85
C ASP A 121 14.11 -1.66 -9.29
N SER A 122 14.29 -1.36 -10.58
CA SER A 122 15.57 -0.95 -11.13
C SER A 122 15.88 0.52 -10.88
N ARG A 123 17.16 0.92 -11.03
CA ARG A 123 17.57 2.31 -10.89
C ARG A 123 16.87 3.24 -11.89
N SER A 124 16.59 2.78 -13.11
CA SER A 124 15.89 3.55 -14.15
C SER A 124 14.46 3.86 -13.75
N ILE A 125 13.73 2.90 -13.16
CA ILE A 125 12.38 3.11 -12.63
C ILE A 125 12.39 4.12 -11.49
N LEU A 126 13.33 3.99 -10.56
CA LEU A 126 13.45 4.94 -9.45
C LEU A 126 13.78 6.35 -9.95
N THR A 127 14.60 6.47 -10.99
CA THR A 127 14.92 7.75 -11.62
C THR A 127 13.72 8.34 -12.34
N MET A 128 12.97 7.54 -13.11
CA MET A 128 11.74 7.99 -13.78
C MET A 128 10.68 8.39 -12.75
N ALA A 129 10.49 7.62 -11.70
CA ALA A 129 9.56 7.95 -10.62
C ALA A 129 9.90 9.28 -9.95
N LYS A 130 11.19 9.52 -9.65
CA LYS A 130 11.64 10.80 -9.11
C LYS A 130 11.37 11.96 -10.06
N ARG A 131 11.63 11.79 -11.35
CA ARG A 131 11.33 12.81 -12.38
C ARG A 131 9.85 13.08 -12.51
N THR A 132 9.02 12.04 -12.45
CA THR A 132 7.57 12.13 -12.67
C THR A 132 6.82 12.63 -11.43
N ILE A 133 7.17 12.14 -10.22
CA ILE A 133 6.41 12.43 -8.99
C ILE A 133 6.87 13.72 -8.31
N PHE A 134 8.18 13.98 -8.29
CA PHE A 134 8.76 15.04 -7.44
C PHE A 134 9.19 16.31 -8.19
N ARG A 135 9.43 16.26 -9.51
CA ARG A 135 9.88 17.44 -10.26
C ARG A 135 8.77 18.19 -10.99
N ASP A 136 7.74 17.49 -11.43
CA ASP A 136 6.72 18.08 -12.30
C ASP A 136 5.66 18.89 -11.57
N SER A 137 5.59 18.83 -10.25
CA SER A 137 4.73 19.72 -9.47
C SER A 137 5.14 21.19 -9.53
N LEU A 138 6.36 21.48 -10.01
CA LEU A 138 6.94 22.83 -9.99
C LEU A 138 7.39 23.35 -11.38
N ASN A 139 7.32 22.54 -12.44
CA ASN A 139 7.73 22.96 -13.79
C ASN A 139 6.72 22.53 -14.86
N PRO A 140 5.82 23.42 -15.29
CA PRO A 140 4.80 23.14 -16.29
C PRO A 140 5.35 22.79 -17.70
N ASN A 141 6.62 23.07 -17.97
CA ASN A 141 7.25 22.84 -19.26
C ASN A 141 7.94 21.45 -19.39
N HIS A 142 7.89 20.60 -18.38
CA HIS A 142 8.49 19.28 -18.46
C HIS A 142 7.50 18.27 -19.06
N SER A 143 7.86 17.72 -20.22
CA SER A 143 7.12 16.59 -20.80
C SER A 143 7.22 15.37 -19.88
N ILE A 144 6.07 14.79 -19.53
CA ILE A 144 6.01 13.51 -18.82
C ILE A 144 6.55 12.43 -19.75
N PRO A 145 7.65 11.71 -19.40
CA PRO A 145 8.20 10.65 -20.23
C PRO A 145 7.16 9.54 -20.41
N ASP A 146 7.19 8.84 -21.54
CA ASP A 146 6.33 7.68 -21.74
C ASP A 146 6.85 6.51 -20.90
N PHE A 147 5.93 5.81 -20.21
CA PHE A 147 6.31 4.68 -19.36
C PHE A 147 6.94 3.53 -20.17
N SER A 148 6.56 3.37 -21.44
CA SER A 148 7.13 2.37 -22.33
C SER A 148 8.63 2.57 -22.60
N GLU A 149 9.16 3.79 -22.46
CA GLU A 149 10.59 4.09 -22.64
C GLU A 149 11.48 3.27 -21.68
N LEU A 150 10.95 2.86 -20.53
CA LEU A 150 11.67 2.00 -19.59
C LEU A 150 12.01 0.62 -20.16
N PHE A 151 11.25 0.15 -21.16
CA PHE A 151 11.33 -1.21 -21.66
C PHE A 151 11.99 -1.30 -23.06
N ILE A 152 12.32 -0.17 -23.70
CA ILE A 152 12.96 -0.12 -25.02
C ILE A 152 14.36 -0.74 -25.00
N ASN A 153 15.15 -0.51 -23.94
CA ASN A 153 16.56 -0.89 -23.87
C ASN A 153 16.86 -2.01 -22.87
N GLY A 154 15.91 -2.89 -22.57
CA GLY A 154 16.18 -4.20 -22.05
C GLY A 154 15.96 -4.52 -20.60
N ASN A 155 16.68 -5.36 -20.16
CA ASN A 155 16.67 -6.49 -19.23
C ASN A 155 16.96 -6.12 -17.76
N SER A 156 17.19 -4.84 -17.41
CA SER A 156 17.54 -4.41 -16.05
C SER A 156 16.38 -4.50 -15.03
N HIS A 157 15.18 -4.80 -15.54
CA HIS A 157 13.98 -4.88 -14.72
C HIS A 157 13.67 -6.30 -14.23
N PHE A 158 14.47 -7.29 -14.63
CA PHE A 158 14.30 -8.67 -14.18
C PHE A 158 15.42 -9.09 -13.25
N LEU A 159 15.08 -9.94 -12.30
CA LEU A 159 16.06 -10.61 -11.45
C LEU A 159 16.94 -11.56 -12.29
N PRO A 160 18.18 -11.83 -11.86
CA PRO A 160 19.03 -12.84 -12.48
C PRO A 160 18.39 -14.22 -12.33
N ARG A 161 18.74 -15.14 -13.23
CA ARG A 161 18.22 -16.52 -13.27
C ARG A 161 18.38 -17.30 -11.95
N THR A 162 19.39 -16.94 -11.18
CA THR A 162 19.67 -17.52 -9.86
C THR A 162 20.07 -16.42 -8.88
N ILE A 163 19.69 -16.59 -7.62
CA ILE A 163 20.09 -15.72 -6.52
C ILE A 163 20.74 -16.58 -5.43
N LYS A 164 21.88 -16.13 -4.91
CA LYS A 164 22.49 -16.72 -3.73
C LYS A 164 21.81 -16.15 -2.49
N THR A 165 21.19 -16.99 -1.68
CA THR A 165 20.56 -16.58 -0.41
C THR A 165 21.65 -16.24 0.63
N GLU A 166 21.25 -15.53 1.70
CA GLU A 166 22.15 -15.20 2.82
C GLU A 166 22.78 -16.45 3.45
N LYS A 167 22.10 -17.59 3.40
CA LYS A 167 22.61 -18.89 3.88
C LYS A 167 23.49 -19.62 2.84
N GLY A 168 23.85 -18.94 1.75
CA GLY A 168 24.71 -19.49 0.71
C GLY A 168 24.03 -20.47 -0.28
N LYS A 169 22.75 -20.76 -0.12
CA LYS A 169 21.97 -21.62 -1.02
C LYS A 169 21.66 -20.86 -2.32
N ILE A 170 21.74 -21.53 -3.45
CA ILE A 170 21.33 -20.99 -4.75
C ILE A 170 19.84 -21.29 -4.99
N SER A 171 19.04 -20.26 -5.16
CA SER A 171 17.64 -20.35 -5.55
C SER A 171 17.45 -20.01 -7.03
N LYS A 172 16.63 -20.81 -7.74
CA LYS A 172 16.22 -20.50 -9.11
C LYS A 172 15.11 -19.46 -9.09
N VAL A 173 15.23 -18.42 -9.92
CA VAL A 173 14.27 -17.32 -10.02
C VAL A 173 13.37 -17.58 -11.23
N ILE A 174 12.33 -18.36 -11.04
CA ILE A 174 11.41 -18.79 -12.10
C ILE A 174 10.12 -17.96 -12.02
N PRO A 175 9.65 -17.33 -13.12
CA PRO A 175 8.36 -16.66 -13.17
C PRO A 175 7.21 -17.58 -12.71
N GLY A 176 6.30 -17.04 -11.90
CA GLY A 176 5.20 -17.79 -11.30
C GLY A 176 5.54 -18.55 -10.01
N SER A 177 6.81 -18.69 -9.65
CA SER A 177 7.25 -19.46 -8.49
C SER A 177 8.02 -18.63 -7.46
N TYR A 178 8.98 -17.82 -7.89
CA TYR A 178 9.87 -17.08 -7.00
C TYR A 178 9.25 -15.75 -6.58
N PHE A 179 9.00 -15.57 -5.30
CA PHE A 179 8.47 -14.33 -4.75
C PHE A 179 9.56 -13.26 -4.64
N HIS A 180 9.28 -12.12 -5.22
CA HIS A 180 10.09 -10.91 -5.07
C HIS A 180 9.19 -9.68 -5.04
N TYR A 181 9.05 -9.10 -3.86
CA TYR A 181 8.24 -7.89 -3.70
C TYR A 181 8.83 -6.73 -4.50
N THR A 182 8.07 -6.17 -5.44
CA THR A 182 8.50 -5.04 -6.26
C THR A 182 7.34 -4.07 -6.53
N ASN A 183 7.64 -2.78 -6.54
CA ASN A 183 6.68 -1.73 -6.84
C ASN A 183 6.30 -1.72 -8.33
N LEU A 184 7.23 -2.08 -9.20
CA LEU A 184 7.03 -2.09 -10.65
C LEU A 184 5.82 -2.92 -11.06
N ASN A 185 5.54 -4.03 -10.39
CA ASN A 185 4.36 -4.84 -10.66
C ASN A 185 3.07 -4.01 -10.66
N PHE A 186 2.90 -3.18 -9.65
CA PHE A 186 1.67 -2.38 -9.48
C PHE A 186 1.63 -1.13 -10.37
N VAL A 187 2.78 -0.66 -10.82
CA VAL A 187 2.85 0.37 -11.86
C VAL A 187 2.37 -0.21 -13.21
N ILE A 188 2.82 -1.42 -13.56
CA ILE A 188 2.38 -2.11 -14.80
C ILE A 188 0.88 -2.41 -14.73
N ILE A 189 0.37 -2.92 -13.59
CA ILE A 189 -1.06 -3.14 -13.39
C ILE A 189 -1.86 -1.86 -13.62
N ALA A 190 -1.44 -0.76 -13.03
CA ALA A 190 -2.13 0.52 -13.18
C ALA A 190 -2.05 1.07 -14.62
N HIS A 191 -0.95 0.86 -15.32
CA HIS A 191 -0.82 1.18 -16.74
C HIS A 191 -1.84 0.40 -17.59
N ILE A 192 -2.00 -0.90 -17.30
CA ILE A 192 -3.01 -1.74 -17.97
C ILE A 192 -4.44 -1.24 -17.66
N ILE A 193 -4.72 -0.89 -16.38
CA ILE A 193 -6.02 -0.32 -15.98
C ILE A 193 -6.34 0.91 -16.81
N GLU A 194 -5.42 1.87 -16.96
CA GLU A 194 -5.62 3.08 -17.76
C GLU A 194 -5.86 2.76 -19.25
N ARG A 195 -5.11 1.80 -19.79
CA ARG A 195 -5.24 1.42 -21.20
C ARG A 195 -6.60 0.80 -21.53
N ILE A 196 -7.17 0.04 -20.59
CA ILE A 196 -8.47 -0.61 -20.80
C ILE A 196 -9.62 0.34 -20.50
N GLU A 197 -9.53 1.11 -19.41
CA GLU A 197 -10.59 2.04 -19.02
C GLU A 197 -10.55 3.36 -19.81
N GLN A 198 -9.45 3.68 -20.50
CA GLN A 198 -9.22 4.94 -21.20
C GLN A 198 -9.48 6.17 -20.31
N GLN A 199 -9.19 6.03 -19.02
CA GLN A 199 -9.32 7.08 -18.02
C GLN A 199 -8.08 7.12 -17.12
N PRO A 200 -7.73 8.28 -16.56
CA PRO A 200 -6.63 8.39 -15.60
C PRO A 200 -6.83 7.45 -14.40
N PHE A 201 -5.78 6.82 -13.95
CA PHE A 201 -5.80 5.83 -12.89
C PHE A 201 -6.52 6.31 -11.61
N HIS A 202 -6.26 7.56 -11.18
CA HIS A 202 -6.89 8.12 -9.99
C HIS A 202 -8.43 8.20 -10.12
N VAL A 203 -8.93 8.56 -11.30
CA VAL A 203 -10.37 8.60 -11.60
C VAL A 203 -10.98 7.21 -11.50
N VAL A 204 -10.30 6.20 -12.09
CA VAL A 204 -10.78 4.80 -12.04
C VAL A 204 -10.87 4.31 -10.59
N ILE A 205 -9.82 4.51 -9.78
CA ILE A 205 -9.83 4.06 -8.38
C ILE A 205 -10.90 4.80 -7.58
N LYS A 206 -11.00 6.12 -7.76
CA LYS A 206 -12.01 6.91 -7.06
C LYS A 206 -13.42 6.40 -7.34
N LYS A 207 -13.79 6.29 -8.61
CA LYS A 207 -15.12 5.85 -9.06
C LYS A 207 -15.43 4.41 -8.63
N ARG A 208 -14.49 3.47 -8.82
CA ARG A 208 -14.71 2.04 -8.58
C ARG A 208 -14.72 1.67 -7.10
N LEU A 209 -13.96 2.38 -6.27
CA LEU A 209 -13.73 1.99 -4.88
C LEU A 209 -14.10 3.07 -3.87
N LEU A 210 -13.54 4.26 -3.96
CA LEU A 210 -13.71 5.25 -2.89
C LEU A 210 -15.12 5.84 -2.86
N ASP A 211 -15.65 6.27 -3.99
CA ASP A 211 -17.00 6.85 -4.09
C ASP A 211 -18.09 5.80 -3.78
N ARG A 212 -17.83 4.52 -4.11
CA ARG A 212 -18.75 3.41 -3.79
C ARG A 212 -19.08 3.34 -2.29
N TYR A 213 -18.12 3.67 -1.43
CA TYR A 213 -18.29 3.61 0.03
C TYR A 213 -18.24 5.01 0.67
N ALA A 214 -18.33 6.07 -0.12
CA ALA A 214 -18.25 7.46 0.32
C ALA A 214 -17.00 7.74 1.19
N ILE A 215 -15.84 7.24 0.75
CA ILE A 215 -14.57 7.43 1.44
C ILE A 215 -13.83 8.64 0.84
N PRO A 216 -13.63 9.71 1.60
CA PRO A 216 -12.85 10.87 1.16
C PRO A 216 -11.38 10.49 0.94
N GLY A 217 -10.74 11.14 -0.05
CA GLY A 217 -9.35 10.92 -0.39
C GLY A 217 -9.14 10.45 -1.82
N GLY A 218 -7.88 10.12 -2.18
CA GLY A 218 -7.53 9.69 -3.51
C GLY A 218 -6.03 9.70 -3.80
N PHE A 219 -5.69 9.52 -5.07
CA PHE A 219 -4.30 9.50 -5.52
C PHE A 219 -3.73 10.88 -5.86
N ILE A 220 -4.55 11.89 -5.86
CA ILE A 220 -4.17 13.28 -6.08
C ILE A 220 -4.63 14.15 -4.90
N VAL A 221 -3.91 15.23 -4.65
CA VAL A 221 -4.15 16.07 -3.45
C VAL A 221 -5.51 16.76 -3.46
N GLN A 222 -6.06 17.07 -4.62
CA GLN A 222 -7.38 17.73 -4.76
C GLN A 222 -8.55 16.78 -4.48
N GLU A 223 -8.29 15.49 -4.34
CA GLU A 223 -9.32 14.53 -3.88
C GLU A 223 -9.44 14.52 -2.36
N ILE A 224 -8.58 15.27 -1.66
CA ILE A 224 -8.68 15.49 -0.22
C ILE A 224 -9.71 16.59 0.03
N PRO A 225 -10.70 16.39 0.92
CA PRO A 225 -11.67 17.41 1.26
C PRO A 225 -11.01 18.67 1.80
N GLU A 226 -11.64 19.83 1.59
CA GLU A 226 -11.15 21.12 2.07
C GLU A 226 -10.93 21.14 3.59
N GLN A 227 -11.78 20.42 4.36
CA GLN A 227 -11.64 20.29 5.80
C GLN A 227 -10.57 19.28 6.23
N GLY A 228 -9.98 18.54 5.27
CA GLY A 228 -8.98 17.52 5.54
C GLY A 228 -7.58 18.12 5.70
N THR A 229 -6.86 17.67 6.71
CA THR A 229 -5.45 18.02 6.88
C THR A 229 -4.57 16.97 6.22
N LEU A 230 -3.83 17.32 5.16
CA LEU A 230 -2.83 16.42 4.58
C LEU A 230 -1.53 16.53 5.37
N SER A 231 -1.22 15.51 6.16
CA SER A 231 0.06 15.42 6.88
C SER A 231 1.18 15.01 5.93
N PRO A 232 2.30 15.75 5.88
CA PRO A 232 3.52 15.26 5.27
C PRO A 232 4.04 13.99 5.95
N GLN A 233 4.91 13.28 5.23
CA GLN A 233 5.73 12.20 5.80
C GLN A 233 7.08 12.78 6.23
N TYR A 234 7.53 12.46 7.45
CA TYR A 234 8.71 13.09 8.04
C TYR A 234 9.85 12.11 8.30
N LEU A 235 11.06 12.57 8.05
CA LEU A 235 12.30 11.95 8.56
C LEU A 235 12.91 12.84 9.64
N LEU A 236 13.43 12.24 10.70
CA LEU A 236 14.19 12.96 11.70
C LEU A 236 15.66 13.04 11.28
N LYS A 237 16.17 14.27 11.09
CA LYS A 237 17.59 14.55 10.85
C LYS A 237 18.14 15.39 12.02
N GLY A 238 19.01 14.77 12.81
CA GLY A 238 19.37 15.36 14.11
C GLY A 238 18.14 15.43 15.03
N ASN A 239 17.74 16.64 15.44
CA ASN A 239 16.55 16.90 16.23
C ASN A 239 15.41 17.59 15.43
N THR A 240 15.55 17.67 14.11
CA THR A 240 14.60 18.39 13.26
C THR A 240 13.80 17.42 12.39
N TRP A 241 12.49 17.57 12.37
CA TRP A 241 11.59 16.86 11.47
C TRP A 241 11.64 17.48 10.07
N ILE A 242 12.13 16.73 9.10
CA ILE A 242 12.22 17.15 7.70
C ILE A 242 11.12 16.47 6.91
N PRO A 243 10.23 17.22 6.25
CA PRO A 243 9.20 16.65 5.38
C PRO A 243 9.83 16.09 4.10
N GLU A 244 9.50 14.85 3.75
CA GLU A 244 10.04 14.13 2.58
C GLU A 244 9.00 13.94 1.47
N ALA A 245 7.72 13.85 1.81
CA ALA A 245 6.65 13.71 0.85
C ALA A 245 5.38 14.44 1.32
N ASP A 246 4.59 14.89 0.36
CA ASP A 246 3.35 15.65 0.56
C ASP A 246 3.53 16.99 1.34
N ALA A 247 4.71 17.55 1.30
CA ALA A 247 5.05 18.86 1.87
C ALA A 247 4.84 19.97 0.81
N TYR A 248 3.61 20.28 0.51
CA TYR A 248 3.30 21.31 -0.47
C TYR A 248 3.33 22.70 0.17
N THR A 249 4.18 23.57 -0.37
CA THR A 249 4.32 24.97 0.04
C THR A 249 3.50 25.93 -0.82
N VAL A 250 2.80 25.40 -1.83
CA VAL A 250 1.95 26.15 -2.76
C VAL A 250 0.51 25.65 -2.70
N PRO A 251 -0.49 26.47 -3.04
CA PRO A 251 -1.88 26.01 -3.10
C PRO A 251 -2.04 24.77 -3.99
N TYR A 252 -2.87 23.84 -3.57
CA TYR A 252 -3.06 22.56 -4.29
C TYR A 252 -3.50 22.76 -5.73
N ASP A 253 -4.27 23.78 -6.03
CA ASP A 253 -4.71 24.10 -7.39
C ASP A 253 -3.56 24.47 -8.33
N SER A 254 -2.49 25.07 -7.81
CA SER A 254 -1.30 25.40 -8.61
C SER A 254 -0.43 24.20 -8.98
N ILE A 255 -0.60 23.06 -8.28
CA ILE A 255 0.12 21.81 -8.57
C ILE A 255 -0.47 21.09 -9.80
N PHE A 256 -1.61 21.53 -10.29
CA PHE A 256 -2.54 20.81 -11.16
C PHE A 256 -2.47 21.11 -12.64
N THR A 257 -1.75 22.12 -13.06
CA THR A 257 -1.63 22.44 -14.50
C THR A 257 -1.13 21.22 -15.31
N SER A 258 -0.40 20.32 -14.69
CA SER A 258 0.18 19.14 -15.34
C SER A 258 -0.74 17.91 -15.45
N ILE A 259 -1.87 17.84 -14.70
CA ILE A 259 -2.83 16.72 -14.84
C ILE A 259 -3.88 17.02 -15.91
N LYS A 260 -4.16 18.30 -16.20
CA LYS A 260 -5.17 18.70 -17.16
C LYS A 260 -4.91 18.13 -18.56
N ASP A 261 -3.63 17.93 -18.91
CA ASP A 261 -3.18 17.39 -20.21
C ASP A 261 -2.67 15.94 -20.10
N TYR A 262 -2.99 15.26 -19.00
CA TYR A 262 -2.57 13.87 -18.79
C TYR A 262 -3.29 12.94 -19.77
N VAL A 263 -2.52 12.11 -20.47
CA VAL A 263 -3.04 11.09 -21.39
C VAL A 263 -3.02 9.73 -20.71
N PRO A 264 -4.19 9.08 -20.51
CA PRO A 264 -4.26 7.73 -19.93
C PRO A 264 -3.39 6.73 -20.69
N GLY A 265 -2.67 5.88 -19.97
CA GLY A 265 -1.76 4.89 -20.54
C GLY A 265 -0.41 5.46 -20.98
N ARG A 266 -0.11 6.74 -20.73
CA ARG A 266 1.20 7.33 -21.05
C ARG A 266 2.21 7.12 -19.92
N ASN A 267 1.94 7.63 -18.72
CA ASN A 267 2.83 7.43 -17.55
C ASN A 267 2.09 7.49 -16.21
N VAL A 268 1.59 6.35 -15.79
CA VAL A 268 0.83 6.18 -14.55
C VAL A 268 1.66 6.40 -13.28
N LEU A 269 3.00 6.42 -13.36
CA LEU A 269 3.88 6.77 -12.23
C LEU A 269 3.53 8.12 -11.61
N ARG A 270 2.88 9.01 -12.38
CA ARG A 270 2.35 10.30 -11.90
C ARG A 270 1.48 10.15 -10.66
N PHE A 271 0.68 9.10 -10.59
CA PHE A 271 -0.24 8.84 -9.48
C PHE A 271 0.38 7.98 -8.38
N SER A 272 1.58 7.44 -8.61
CA SER A 272 2.23 6.51 -7.66
C SER A 272 1.31 5.35 -7.24
N PRO A 273 0.80 4.55 -8.19
CA PRO A 273 -0.26 3.55 -7.93
C PRO A 273 0.12 2.51 -6.87
N GLN A 274 1.42 2.28 -6.70
CA GLN A 274 1.98 1.36 -5.70
C GLN A 274 1.99 1.93 -4.28
N ALA A 275 1.81 3.28 -4.10
CA ALA A 275 2.06 3.91 -2.80
C ALA A 275 1.35 5.26 -2.58
N GLY A 276 0.61 5.79 -3.56
CA GLY A 276 0.19 7.20 -3.60
C GLY A 276 -1.19 7.52 -3.02
N LEU A 277 -1.97 6.53 -2.61
CA LEU A 277 -3.31 6.79 -2.04
C LEU A 277 -3.21 7.58 -0.74
N ARG A 278 -4.00 8.63 -0.63
CA ARG A 278 -4.14 9.47 0.57
C ARG A 278 -5.55 9.30 1.12
N VAL A 279 -5.63 8.91 2.39
CA VAL A 279 -6.89 8.67 3.10
C VAL A 279 -6.65 8.85 4.59
N SER A 280 -7.68 9.17 5.38
CA SER A 280 -7.55 9.16 6.84
C SER A 280 -7.61 7.73 7.38
N SER A 281 -7.05 7.51 8.58
CA SER A 281 -7.07 6.18 9.21
C SER A 281 -8.49 5.67 9.46
N MET A 282 -9.39 6.56 9.87
CA MET A 282 -10.81 6.25 10.01
C MET A 282 -11.47 5.98 8.64
N GLY A 283 -11.11 6.74 7.60
CA GLY A 283 -11.57 6.49 6.23
C GLY A 283 -11.16 5.11 5.73
N LEU A 284 -9.91 4.71 5.98
CA LEU A 284 -9.41 3.38 5.62
C LEU A 284 -10.14 2.27 6.38
N ALA A 285 -10.37 2.45 7.68
CA ALA A 285 -11.13 1.49 8.50
C ALA A 285 -12.57 1.31 7.99
N ARG A 286 -13.25 2.41 7.65
CA ARG A 286 -14.60 2.38 7.06
C ARG A 286 -14.63 1.69 5.71
N PHE A 287 -13.66 1.99 4.85
CA PHE A 287 -13.53 1.34 3.55
C PHE A 287 -13.50 -0.18 3.71
N PHE A 288 -12.60 -0.71 4.54
CA PHE A 288 -12.45 -2.15 4.68
C PHE A 288 -13.65 -2.82 5.35
N ARG A 289 -14.26 -2.20 6.34
CA ARG A 289 -15.50 -2.71 6.93
C ARG A 289 -16.62 -2.80 5.88
N SER A 290 -16.79 -1.74 5.09
CA SER A 290 -17.80 -1.70 4.01
C SER A 290 -17.50 -2.74 2.93
N PHE A 291 -16.24 -2.84 2.49
CA PHE A 291 -15.80 -3.82 1.51
C PHE A 291 -16.04 -5.26 1.98
N LEU A 292 -15.71 -5.59 3.25
CA LEU A 292 -15.96 -6.93 3.79
C LEU A 292 -17.46 -7.27 3.84
N SER A 293 -18.31 -6.30 4.14
CA SER A 293 -19.77 -6.48 4.26
C SER A 293 -20.49 -6.45 2.91
N ASP A 294 -19.88 -5.93 1.85
CA ASP A 294 -20.50 -5.81 0.54
C ASP A 294 -20.54 -7.16 -0.18
N SER A 295 -21.75 -7.74 -0.33
CA SER A 295 -21.95 -9.00 -1.03
C SER A 295 -21.60 -8.93 -2.52
N LYS A 296 -21.71 -7.76 -3.14
CA LYS A 296 -21.35 -7.54 -4.55
C LYS A 296 -19.83 -7.65 -4.79
N MET A 297 -19.04 -7.62 -3.72
CA MET A 297 -17.58 -7.81 -3.78
C MET A 297 -17.16 -9.24 -3.38
N SER A 298 -18.07 -10.19 -3.31
CA SER A 298 -17.77 -11.57 -2.88
C SER A 298 -16.76 -12.27 -3.79
N THR A 299 -16.90 -12.14 -5.10
CA THR A 299 -15.95 -12.69 -6.09
C THR A 299 -14.57 -12.07 -5.94
N ILE A 300 -14.50 -10.74 -5.79
CA ILE A 300 -13.25 -10.02 -5.59
C ILE A 300 -12.54 -10.48 -4.30
N LYS A 301 -13.29 -10.58 -3.19
CA LYS A 301 -12.77 -11.08 -1.91
C LYS A 301 -12.24 -12.50 -2.05
N THR A 302 -12.98 -13.39 -2.72
CA THR A 302 -12.57 -14.77 -2.95
C THR A 302 -11.28 -14.87 -3.75
N MET A 303 -11.17 -14.10 -4.85
CA MET A 303 -9.94 -14.06 -5.65
C MET A 303 -8.77 -13.49 -4.85
N MET A 304 -8.98 -12.37 -4.16
CA MET A 304 -7.94 -11.61 -3.48
C MET A 304 -7.39 -12.35 -2.26
N PHE A 305 -8.26 -12.99 -1.46
CA PHE A 305 -7.90 -13.59 -0.17
C PHE A 305 -7.47 -15.07 -0.29
N LYS A 306 -7.65 -15.66 -1.46
CA LYS A 306 -7.15 -17.02 -1.71
C LYS A 306 -5.62 -16.99 -1.77
N SER A 307 -4.97 -17.88 -1.03
CA SER A 307 -3.52 -18.08 -1.10
C SER A 307 -3.08 -18.34 -2.54
N SER A 308 -2.24 -17.46 -3.07
CA SER A 308 -1.69 -17.54 -4.43
C SER A 308 -0.20 -17.88 -4.43
N TRP A 309 0.49 -17.62 -3.32
CA TRP A 309 1.87 -18.00 -3.10
C TRP A 309 2.13 -18.26 -1.61
N LYS A 310 2.93 -19.30 -1.33
CA LYS A 310 3.46 -19.62 0.01
C LYS A 310 4.97 -19.79 -0.03
N ALA A 311 5.64 -19.29 1.01
CA ALA A 311 7.07 -19.41 1.18
C ALA A 311 7.49 -20.88 1.32
N LYS A 312 8.53 -21.25 0.57
CA LYS A 312 9.25 -22.52 0.66
C LYS A 312 10.74 -22.21 0.79
N SER A 313 11.55 -23.22 1.06
CA SER A 313 12.99 -23.03 1.28
C SER A 313 13.77 -22.44 0.10
N ASP A 314 13.19 -22.40 -1.10
CA ASP A 314 13.86 -22.07 -2.37
C ASP A 314 13.10 -21.06 -3.26
N ASN A 315 11.93 -20.57 -2.83
CA ASN A 315 11.08 -19.68 -3.63
C ASN A 315 10.85 -18.32 -3.01
N ASN A 316 11.65 -17.88 -2.04
CA ASN A 316 11.51 -16.62 -1.33
C ASN A 316 12.78 -15.77 -1.45
N SER A 317 12.61 -14.47 -1.63
CA SER A 317 13.68 -13.48 -1.70
C SER A 317 14.25 -13.05 -0.34
N HIS A 318 13.74 -13.56 0.77
CA HIS A 318 14.06 -13.10 2.14
C HIS A 318 13.83 -11.60 2.40
N GLN A 319 13.06 -10.95 1.54
CA GLN A 319 12.73 -9.53 1.69
C GLN A 319 11.87 -9.29 2.93
N PHE A 320 11.99 -8.08 3.50
CA PHE A 320 11.26 -7.67 4.72
C PHE A 320 11.45 -8.67 5.87
N ASP A 321 12.70 -9.15 6.04
CA ASP A 321 13.08 -10.05 7.14
C ASP A 321 12.14 -11.26 7.29
N ASN A 322 11.74 -11.85 6.17
CA ASN A 322 10.81 -12.99 6.09
C ASN A 322 9.39 -12.69 6.63
N LEU A 323 8.95 -11.44 6.66
CA LEU A 323 7.60 -11.07 7.05
C LEU A 323 6.57 -11.76 6.14
N PHE A 324 6.81 -11.73 4.82
CA PHE A 324 5.87 -12.25 3.83
C PHE A 324 6.06 -13.76 3.62
N LYS A 325 5.25 -14.56 4.28
CA LYS A 325 5.26 -16.02 4.15
C LYS A 325 4.13 -16.57 3.28
N GLU A 326 3.05 -15.83 3.15
CA GLU A 326 1.91 -16.18 2.32
C GLU A 326 1.32 -14.93 1.67
N TRP A 327 0.93 -15.04 0.42
CA TRP A 327 0.43 -13.93 -0.36
C TRP A 327 -0.79 -14.32 -1.19
N GLY A 328 -1.81 -13.45 -1.16
CA GLY A 328 -2.99 -13.52 -2.02
C GLY A 328 -2.79 -12.76 -3.33
N LEU A 329 -3.83 -12.13 -3.84
CA LEU A 329 -3.70 -11.19 -4.94
C LEU A 329 -3.72 -9.76 -4.36
N ALA A 330 -2.57 -9.07 -4.44
CA ALA A 330 -2.33 -7.73 -3.89
C ALA A 330 -2.43 -7.60 -2.36
N CYS A 331 -2.38 -8.69 -1.60
CA CYS A 331 -2.45 -8.64 -0.14
C CYS A 331 -1.56 -9.71 0.51
N HIS A 332 -1.02 -9.37 1.67
CA HIS A 332 -0.36 -10.29 2.58
C HIS A 332 -1.40 -11.10 3.36
N ILE A 333 -1.14 -12.39 3.54
CA ILE A 333 -1.97 -13.31 4.32
C ILE A 333 -1.14 -13.82 5.50
N ILE A 334 -1.72 -13.72 6.70
CA ILE A 334 -1.20 -14.34 7.90
C ILE A 334 -2.16 -15.46 8.28
N SER A 335 -1.81 -16.70 7.91
CA SER A 335 -2.66 -17.89 8.10
C SER A 335 -2.34 -18.68 9.35
N GLU A 336 -1.21 -18.39 10.00
CA GLU A 336 -0.71 -19.09 11.18
C GLU A 336 -0.34 -18.11 12.28
N LYS A 337 -0.34 -18.57 13.51
CA LYS A 337 0.11 -17.79 14.66
C LYS A 337 1.51 -17.23 14.43
N GLN A 338 1.60 -15.92 14.32
CA GLN A 338 2.86 -15.17 14.33
C GLN A 338 2.91 -14.35 15.61
N GLU A 339 4.12 -13.92 16.03
CA GLU A 339 4.38 -13.29 17.33
C GLU A 339 3.37 -12.22 17.79
N SER A 340 2.68 -11.56 16.85
CA SER A 340 1.81 -10.43 17.15
C SER A 340 0.33 -10.67 16.83
N PHE A 341 -0.01 -11.74 16.12
CA PHE A 341 -1.39 -12.12 15.80
C PHE A 341 -1.69 -13.44 16.51
N ALA A 342 -2.49 -13.39 17.57
CA ALA A 342 -2.67 -14.54 18.47
C ALA A 342 -3.80 -15.49 18.04
N GLU A 343 -4.87 -14.98 17.43
CA GLU A 343 -6.12 -15.70 17.17
C GLU A 343 -6.85 -15.12 15.95
N ASP A 344 -8.00 -15.68 15.56
CA ASP A 344 -8.89 -15.16 14.50
C ASP A 344 -8.30 -15.18 13.08
N PHE A 345 -7.53 -16.21 12.75
CA PHE A 345 -6.93 -16.37 11.41
C PHE A 345 -7.94 -16.72 10.31
N PRO A 346 -7.66 -16.39 9.02
CA PRO A 346 -6.51 -15.61 8.56
C PRO A 346 -6.66 -14.12 8.78
N TRP A 347 -5.52 -13.42 8.96
CA TRP A 347 -5.45 -11.97 8.86
C TRP A 347 -5.00 -11.56 7.46
N ILE A 348 -5.73 -10.66 6.84
CA ILE A 348 -5.50 -10.20 5.46
C ILE A 348 -5.19 -8.71 5.52
N GLY A 349 -4.12 -8.28 4.86
CA GLY A 349 -3.78 -6.87 4.89
C GLY A 349 -2.49 -6.53 4.18
N HIS A 350 -1.92 -5.39 4.56
CA HIS A 350 -0.66 -4.90 4.05
C HIS A 350 -0.01 -3.90 5.02
N ILE A 351 1.31 -3.83 4.97
CA ILE A 351 2.08 -2.76 5.61
C ILE A 351 2.45 -1.70 4.57
N GLY A 352 2.62 -0.46 5.02
CA GLY A 352 3.14 0.63 4.21
C GLY A 352 4.33 1.29 4.89
N ARG A 353 5.44 1.41 4.19
CA ARG A 353 6.66 2.07 4.67
C ARG A 353 7.22 2.94 3.56
N ALA A 354 7.28 4.24 3.77
CA ALA A 354 7.88 5.18 2.85
C ALA A 354 8.23 6.50 3.55
N ASN A 355 9.38 7.06 3.23
CA ASN A 355 9.76 8.42 3.62
C ASN A 355 9.57 8.73 5.12
N GLY A 356 9.92 7.79 6.00
CA GLY A 356 9.76 7.93 7.45
C GLY A 356 8.37 7.64 7.99
N ALA A 357 7.33 7.63 7.15
CA ALA A 357 5.99 7.24 7.53
C ALA A 357 5.85 5.72 7.57
N PHE A 358 4.95 5.31 8.44
CA PHE A 358 4.62 3.94 8.68
C PHE A 358 3.10 3.78 8.72
N THR A 359 2.57 2.85 7.95
CA THR A 359 1.16 2.52 7.94
C THR A 359 0.96 1.02 7.98
N MET A 360 -0.10 0.57 8.61
CA MET A 360 -0.47 -0.83 8.66
C MET A 360 -2.00 -0.96 8.58
N MET A 361 -2.48 -1.96 7.86
CA MET A 361 -3.87 -2.36 7.87
C MET A 361 -3.97 -3.87 7.74
N TYR A 362 -4.63 -4.49 8.71
CA TYR A 362 -5.01 -5.90 8.68
C TYR A 362 -6.43 -6.09 9.16
N MET A 363 -7.10 -7.09 8.59
CA MET A 363 -8.44 -7.50 8.98
C MET A 363 -8.54 -9.02 9.06
N SER A 364 -9.34 -9.53 9.99
CA SER A 364 -9.81 -10.90 10.01
C SER A 364 -11.25 -10.95 9.50
N PRO A 365 -11.49 -11.45 8.27
CA PRO A 365 -12.83 -11.52 7.71
C PRO A 365 -13.79 -12.39 8.53
N SER A 366 -13.29 -13.51 9.10
CA SER A 366 -14.07 -14.44 9.93
C SER A 366 -14.49 -13.83 11.26
N ALA A 367 -13.58 -13.14 11.95
CA ALA A 367 -13.85 -12.50 13.22
C ALA A 367 -14.48 -11.11 13.09
N ARG A 368 -14.56 -10.55 11.87
CA ARG A 368 -14.99 -9.17 11.60
C ARG A 368 -14.21 -8.13 12.42
N LYS A 369 -12.94 -8.41 12.66
CA LYS A 369 -12.00 -7.53 13.35
C LYS A 369 -11.03 -6.91 12.37
N GLY A 370 -10.56 -5.71 12.68
CA GLY A 370 -9.54 -5.03 11.88
C GLY A 370 -8.75 -4.01 12.69
N ILE A 371 -7.53 -3.74 12.25
CA ILE A 371 -6.64 -2.73 12.85
C ILE A 371 -6.01 -1.89 11.74
N VAL A 372 -6.02 -0.58 11.94
CA VAL A 372 -5.33 0.42 11.10
C VAL A 372 -4.41 1.23 11.99
N ILE A 373 -3.14 1.35 11.60
CA ILE A 373 -2.14 2.16 12.29
C ILE A 373 -1.55 3.14 11.28
N PHE A 374 -1.52 4.43 11.62
CA PHE A 374 -0.84 5.47 10.87
C PHE A 374 0.19 6.17 11.74
N ILE A 375 1.39 6.40 11.19
CA ILE A 375 2.47 7.17 11.80
C ILE A 375 3.10 8.01 10.69
N ASN A 376 3.17 9.34 10.86
CA ASN A 376 3.74 10.24 9.87
C ASN A 376 5.25 10.46 10.01
N GLY A 377 5.82 10.11 11.18
CA GLY A 377 7.26 10.16 11.47
C GLY A 377 7.59 9.56 12.82
N LYS A 378 8.77 8.96 12.97
CA LYS A 378 9.25 8.40 14.24
C LYS A 378 10.77 8.54 14.40
N ARG A 379 11.24 8.71 15.65
CA ARG A 379 12.68 8.91 15.95
C ARG A 379 13.51 7.64 15.77
N LYS A 380 13.01 6.50 16.26
CA LYS A 380 13.75 5.24 16.22
C LYS A 380 13.38 4.46 14.96
N GLN A 381 14.33 4.34 14.04
CA GLN A 381 14.26 3.30 13.02
C GLN A 381 14.86 2.03 13.63
N SER A 382 14.07 0.98 13.77
CA SER A 382 14.60 -0.32 14.19
C SER A 382 15.47 -0.88 13.06
N LYS A 383 16.79 -0.96 13.30
CA LYS A 383 17.65 -1.77 12.45
C LYS A 383 17.42 -3.23 12.81
N GLY A 384 16.90 -4.02 11.85
CA GLY A 384 17.00 -5.48 11.90
C GLY A 384 15.99 -6.21 12.80
N SER A 385 14.71 -5.81 12.82
CA SER A 385 13.68 -6.70 13.37
C SER A 385 13.12 -7.60 12.28
N ILE A 386 13.20 -8.91 12.48
CA ILE A 386 12.53 -9.90 11.65
C ILE A 386 11.01 -9.68 11.77
N GLY A 387 10.34 -9.39 10.64
CA GLY A 387 8.89 -9.23 10.60
C GLY A 387 8.38 -7.83 10.90
N PHE A 388 7.40 -7.71 11.80
CA PHE A 388 6.84 -6.43 12.23
C PHE A 388 7.83 -5.62 13.07
N GLU A 389 7.82 -4.29 12.94
CA GLU A 389 8.63 -3.43 13.77
C GLU A 389 8.16 -3.46 15.25
N SER A 390 9.05 -3.06 16.17
CA SER A 390 8.75 -3.07 17.61
C SER A 390 7.49 -2.27 17.96
N ILE A 391 7.29 -1.09 17.37
CA ILE A 391 6.09 -0.28 17.62
C ILE A 391 4.81 -0.98 17.18
N GLU A 392 4.82 -1.68 16.03
CA GLU A 392 3.66 -2.46 15.56
C GLU A 392 3.34 -3.57 16.56
N LYS A 393 4.37 -4.31 17.01
CA LYS A 393 4.23 -5.40 17.98
C LYS A 393 3.67 -4.88 19.29
N ASP A 394 4.18 -3.76 19.79
CA ASP A 394 3.74 -3.16 21.05
C ASP A 394 2.27 -2.72 20.98
N ILE A 395 1.87 -2.05 19.89
CA ILE A 395 0.47 -1.64 19.66
C ILE A 395 -0.43 -2.88 19.55
N MET A 396 -0.04 -3.87 18.73
CA MET A 396 -0.82 -5.10 18.55
C MET A 396 -0.97 -5.85 19.86
N ASN A 397 0.06 -5.96 20.68
CA ASN A 397 -0.01 -6.60 21.99
C ASN A 397 -1.03 -5.92 22.93
N VAL A 398 -1.11 -4.57 22.90
CA VAL A 398 -2.12 -3.85 23.70
C VAL A 398 -3.51 -4.12 23.15
N ILE A 399 -3.71 -4.06 21.84
CA ILE A 399 -5.02 -4.26 21.23
C ILE A 399 -5.51 -5.70 21.40
N PHE A 400 -4.69 -6.70 21.06
CA PHE A 400 -5.09 -8.11 21.13
C PHE A 400 -5.29 -8.58 22.57
N ASN A 401 -4.43 -8.17 23.52
CA ASN A 401 -4.47 -8.70 24.89
C ASN A 401 -5.35 -7.90 25.84
N LYS A 402 -5.58 -6.58 25.60
CA LYS A 402 -6.33 -5.72 26.51
C LYS A 402 -7.67 -5.25 25.97
N HIS A 403 -7.80 -5.09 24.64
CA HIS A 403 -9.02 -4.62 24.02
C HIS A 403 -9.91 -5.78 23.58
N TRP A 404 -9.40 -6.70 22.77
CA TRP A 404 -10.20 -7.79 22.21
C TRP A 404 -10.34 -9.05 23.07
N ARG A 405 -9.45 -9.28 24.07
CA ARG A 405 -9.62 -10.40 25.02
C ARG A 405 -10.69 -10.18 26.08
N LYS A 406 -11.15 -8.94 26.28
CA LYS A 406 -12.19 -8.61 27.26
C LYS A 406 -13.61 -8.70 26.69
N GLU A 407 -13.75 -8.93 25.38
CA GLU A 407 -15.01 -9.15 24.68
C GLU A 407 -15.31 -10.64 24.45
#